data_8492c727b879dea8e9b0bf42c86029ef
#
_entry.id   8492c727b879dea8e9b0bf42c86029ef
#
_cell.length_a   1.000
_cell.length_b   1.000
_cell.length_c   1.000
_cell.angle_alpha   90.00
_cell.angle_beta   90.00
_cell.angle_gamma   90.00
#
_symmetry.space_group_name_H-M   'P 1'
#
loop_
_entity.id
_entity.type
_entity.pdbx_description
1 polymer ?
#
loop_
_entity_poly.entity_id
_entity_poly.type
_entity_poly.pdbx_seq_one_letter_code
_entity_poly.pdbx_strand_id
1 'polypeptide(L)'
;MDATLMVKSRIGSIRWSVTASIAAVAAAVAYVPAVRAQPGLQGSWQTLSTQMPINPIHAALMNNGLVLIVSGSGNVAANTNFQAAVWDPQAGTVTTQPVGWDMFCNGMVVLPDGRPLVNGGTLAYDPFHGEVRSAVFDPVSSTFTDIQSMKHGRWYPTVTTLGDGRVLTFSGLTETGATNTAVEIYTPGTGWSPEYAAGWTPPLYPRLHVLPNGNVFYSGSGTGSRTFNPTTHTWSAVIANTNYSGTRTYGSSVLLPLRPSSGYTPRVMIFGGGNPATASTEIIDLSQSPPHWQYGPPMSQSRIEMNATILPNGKVLATGGSLNDEDAATASFNADLYDPATNSFSSAGANAYARLYHSNSLLLPDGTVALFGGNPQRGTYEARIEIYSPAYLFNADGSAAQRPVITDVTAGPLAYGAGFQVTTPDASTIASVVLVRAGAPTHAFDMDQRLVELSYSIGAGVLNVTAPPNGNIAPPGYYLLFVWNAAGVPSVAPFVQLASSAPDQPPTASITSPSTDVTVSAGDSVFFEGTGSDPDGTVTAYSWSFPGGNPDSSSVASPGHVMYSTPGTYTASLTVTDDGGLSSPPSTVTITVTDGDISLTVSPSVMTNGGWVGHSANVMLVVQ
;
A
#
# COMPACT_ATOMS: atom_id res chain seq x y z
N MET A 1 -62.46 8.77 -50.66
CA MET A 1 -62.24 9.43 -51.94
C MET A 1 -60.92 8.87 -52.45
N ASP A 2 -60.99 7.81 -53.09
CA ASP A 2 -61.00 7.45 -54.51
C ASP A 2 -60.01 8.27 -55.34
N ALA A 3 -59.04 7.57 -55.92
CA ALA A 3 -58.71 7.63 -57.34
C ALA A 3 -57.66 6.57 -57.67
N THR A 4 -58.20 5.47 -58.16
CA THR A 4 -57.53 4.43 -59.00
C THR A 4 -57.15 5.04 -60.34
N LEU A 5 -55.98 4.73 -60.89
CA LEU A 5 -55.75 4.81 -62.34
C LEU A 5 -54.95 3.58 -62.81
N MET A 6 -55.67 2.73 -63.53
CA MET A 6 -55.14 1.68 -64.41
C MET A 6 -54.60 2.30 -65.70
N VAL A 7 -53.49 1.81 -66.21
CA VAL A 7 -53.22 1.82 -67.66
C VAL A 7 -52.69 0.44 -68.06
N LYS A 8 -53.39 -0.13 -69.05
CA LYS A 8 -53.17 -1.43 -69.74
C LYS A 8 -52.13 -1.33 -70.86
N SER A 9 -51.38 -2.43 -70.97
CA SER A 9 -51.03 -3.19 -72.17
C SER A 9 -49.96 -2.69 -73.18
N ARG A 10 -48.94 -3.49 -73.42
CA ARG A 10 -48.86 -4.27 -74.68
C ARG A 10 -47.75 -5.32 -74.61
N ILE A 11 -48.13 -6.54 -75.05
CA ILE A 11 -47.31 -7.70 -75.23
C ILE A 11 -46.40 -7.51 -76.45
N GLY A 12 -45.11 -7.78 -76.26
CA GLY A 12 -44.17 -7.98 -77.38
C GLY A 12 -43.22 -9.10 -76.98
N SER A 13 -43.46 -10.28 -77.64
CA SER A 13 -42.64 -11.49 -77.46
C SER A 13 -41.32 -11.35 -78.21
N ILE A 14 -40.21 -11.32 -77.49
CA ILE A 14 -38.88 -11.54 -78.06
C ILE A 14 -38.29 -12.76 -77.35
N ARG A 15 -38.10 -13.81 -78.12
CA ARG A 15 -37.36 -15.01 -77.70
C ARG A 15 -35.86 -14.68 -77.69
N TRP A 16 -35.23 -14.69 -76.51
CA TRP A 16 -33.78 -14.78 -76.42
C TRP A 16 -33.40 -16.14 -75.86
N SER A 17 -32.56 -16.83 -76.60
CA SER A 17 -31.87 -18.04 -76.15
C SER A 17 -30.86 -17.68 -75.09
N VAL A 18 -31.07 -18.14 -73.85
CA VAL A 18 -30.13 -18.00 -72.77
C VAL A 18 -29.18 -19.19 -72.79
N THR A 19 -27.98 -18.96 -73.26
CA THR A 19 -26.84 -19.87 -73.06
C THR A 19 -26.39 -19.74 -71.63
N ALA A 20 -26.63 -20.72 -70.79
CA ALA A 20 -26.19 -20.73 -69.41
C ALA A 20 -24.66 -20.93 -69.34
N SER A 21 -23.91 -19.88 -69.10
CA SER A 21 -22.51 -19.97 -68.69
C SER A 21 -22.48 -20.13 -67.17
N ILE A 22 -22.17 -21.35 -66.69
CA ILE A 22 -21.87 -21.61 -65.25
C ILE A 22 -20.50 -21.02 -65.01
N ALA A 23 -20.46 -19.82 -64.45
CA ALA A 23 -19.25 -19.26 -63.83
C ALA A 23 -19.09 -19.92 -62.46
N ALA A 24 -18.13 -20.82 -62.30
CA ALA A 24 -17.69 -21.34 -61.01
C ALA A 24 -17.02 -20.21 -60.24
N VAL A 25 -17.71 -19.60 -59.28
CA VAL A 25 -17.12 -18.73 -58.28
C VAL A 25 -16.34 -19.62 -57.30
N ALA A 26 -15.04 -19.79 -57.55
CA ALA A 26 -14.13 -20.34 -56.56
C ALA A 26 -14.07 -19.31 -55.39
N ALA A 27 -14.77 -19.60 -54.31
CA ALA A 27 -14.58 -18.91 -53.05
C ALA A 27 -13.15 -19.21 -52.57
N ALA A 28 -12.23 -18.29 -52.79
CA ALA A 28 -10.94 -18.31 -52.12
C ALA A 28 -11.22 -18.10 -50.63
N VAL A 29 -11.31 -19.19 -49.87
CA VAL A 29 -11.21 -19.16 -48.43
C VAL A 29 -9.80 -18.64 -48.14
N ALA A 30 -9.71 -17.35 -47.83
CA ALA A 30 -8.47 -16.80 -47.32
C ALA A 30 -8.12 -17.60 -46.05
N TYR A 31 -7.15 -18.47 -46.15
CA TYR A 31 -6.53 -19.12 -45.02
C TYR A 31 -5.86 -18.02 -44.21
N VAL A 32 -6.58 -17.47 -43.21
CA VAL A 32 -5.98 -16.66 -42.17
C VAL A 32 -5.15 -17.65 -41.36
N PRO A 33 -3.82 -17.62 -41.44
CA PRO A 33 -3.02 -18.50 -40.60
C PRO A 33 -3.42 -18.20 -39.18
N ALA A 34 -3.86 -19.22 -38.42
CA ALA A 34 -4.04 -19.09 -36.99
C ALA A 34 -2.74 -18.50 -36.45
N VAL A 35 -2.83 -17.30 -35.86
CA VAL A 35 -1.69 -16.68 -35.22
C VAL A 35 -1.24 -17.68 -34.15
N ARG A 36 -0.14 -18.39 -34.44
CA ARG A 36 0.43 -19.31 -33.45
C ARG A 36 0.69 -18.50 -32.22
N ALA A 37 0.14 -18.93 -31.07
CA ALA A 37 0.51 -18.39 -29.78
C ALA A 37 2.04 -18.33 -29.75
N GLN A 38 2.58 -17.14 -29.41
CA GLN A 38 4.02 -16.91 -29.26
C GLN A 38 4.32 -16.76 -27.76
N PRO A 39 4.38 -17.89 -27.01
CA PRO A 39 4.53 -17.84 -25.55
C PRO A 39 5.74 -17.03 -25.10
N GLY A 40 6.85 -17.08 -25.84
CA GLY A 40 8.05 -16.29 -25.57
C GLY A 40 7.91 -14.77 -25.75
N LEU A 41 6.79 -14.28 -26.34
CA LEU A 41 6.53 -12.84 -26.50
C LEU A 41 5.36 -12.35 -25.65
N GLN A 42 4.26 -13.12 -25.59
CA GLN A 42 3.00 -12.70 -24.97
C GLN A 42 2.60 -13.57 -23.78
N GLY A 43 3.37 -14.59 -23.46
CA GLY A 43 2.96 -15.62 -22.51
C GLY A 43 1.90 -16.57 -23.06
N SER A 44 1.28 -17.33 -22.19
CA SER A 44 0.29 -18.34 -22.52
C SER A 44 -0.85 -18.34 -21.51
N TRP A 45 -2.08 -18.56 -21.98
CA TRP A 45 -3.27 -18.70 -21.16
C TRP A 45 -3.77 -20.14 -21.16
N GLN A 46 -4.16 -20.66 -20.00
CA GLN A 46 -4.71 -21.99 -19.82
C GLN A 46 -5.92 -21.93 -18.90
N THR A 47 -7.03 -22.54 -19.30
CA THR A 47 -8.18 -22.76 -18.40
C THR A 47 -7.96 -24.07 -17.63
N LEU A 48 -8.12 -24.02 -16.30
CA LEU A 48 -8.05 -25.20 -15.45
C LEU A 48 -9.35 -26.02 -15.53
N SER A 49 -9.25 -27.31 -15.25
CA SER A 49 -10.43 -28.18 -15.06
C SER A 49 -11.17 -27.87 -13.74
N THR A 50 -10.45 -27.38 -12.74
CA THR A 50 -11.00 -26.91 -11.46
C THR A 50 -11.86 -25.67 -11.66
N GLN A 51 -13.00 -25.60 -10.97
CA GLN A 51 -13.90 -24.47 -10.97
C GLN A 51 -14.14 -23.98 -9.55
N MET A 52 -14.43 -22.68 -9.40
CA MET A 52 -14.85 -22.09 -8.12
C MET A 52 -16.29 -22.52 -7.82
N PRO A 53 -16.52 -23.20 -6.69
CA PRO A 53 -17.87 -23.62 -6.28
C PRO A 53 -18.71 -22.48 -5.71
N ILE A 54 -18.09 -21.34 -5.40
CA ILE A 54 -18.71 -20.13 -4.85
C ILE A 54 -18.20 -18.91 -5.63
N ASN A 55 -18.94 -17.79 -5.59
CA ASN A 55 -18.49 -16.54 -6.23
C ASN A 55 -17.24 -16.01 -5.53
N PRO A 56 -16.08 -15.95 -6.15
CA PRO A 56 -14.82 -15.54 -5.51
C PRO A 56 -14.71 -14.02 -5.44
N ILE A 57 -15.40 -13.39 -4.49
CA ILE A 57 -15.50 -11.93 -4.34
C ILE A 57 -14.17 -11.32 -3.89
N HIS A 58 -13.52 -11.92 -2.89
CA HIS A 58 -12.24 -11.49 -2.36
C HIS A 58 -11.31 -12.70 -2.23
N ALA A 59 -10.05 -12.53 -2.60
CA ALA A 59 -9.04 -13.59 -2.49
C ALA A 59 -7.81 -13.09 -1.74
N ALA A 60 -7.08 -14.01 -1.06
CA ALA A 60 -5.77 -13.72 -0.48
C ALA A 60 -4.85 -14.94 -0.60
N LEU A 61 -3.63 -14.74 -1.11
CA LEU A 61 -2.60 -15.77 -1.12
C LEU A 61 -1.97 -15.88 0.28
N MET A 62 -2.08 -17.05 0.88
CA MET A 62 -1.53 -17.34 2.21
C MET A 62 -0.09 -17.87 2.12
N ASN A 63 0.65 -17.79 3.23
CA ASN A 63 2.05 -18.19 3.33
C ASN A 63 2.33 -19.70 3.16
N ASN A 64 1.28 -20.51 3.09
CA ASN A 64 1.35 -21.95 2.77
C ASN A 64 1.09 -22.24 1.28
N GLY A 65 0.92 -21.21 0.44
CA GLY A 65 0.64 -21.32 -0.99
C GLY A 65 -0.82 -21.56 -1.35
N LEU A 66 -1.70 -21.70 -0.35
CA LEU A 66 -3.14 -21.82 -0.53
C LEU A 66 -3.77 -20.43 -0.71
N VAL A 67 -4.93 -20.37 -1.35
CA VAL A 67 -5.67 -19.12 -1.57
C VAL A 67 -6.97 -19.16 -0.78
N LEU A 68 -7.12 -18.22 0.17
CA LEU A 68 -8.40 -17.99 0.83
C LEU A 68 -9.33 -17.23 -0.12
N ILE A 69 -10.54 -17.71 -0.29
CA ILE A 69 -11.62 -17.08 -1.05
C ILE A 69 -12.75 -16.73 -0.08
N VAL A 70 -13.18 -15.47 -0.06
CA VAL A 70 -14.30 -15.03 0.76
C VAL A 70 -15.43 -14.56 -0.14
N SER A 71 -16.57 -15.22 -0.05
CA SER A 71 -17.77 -14.98 -0.85
C SER A 71 -18.89 -14.31 -0.05
N GLY A 72 -19.04 -14.67 1.24
CA GLY A 72 -20.24 -14.34 2.01
C GLY A 72 -21.49 -14.87 1.33
N SER A 73 -22.48 -14.01 1.11
CA SER A 73 -23.71 -14.32 0.36
C SER A 73 -23.52 -14.47 -1.16
N GLY A 74 -22.33 -14.11 -1.69
CA GLY A 74 -22.02 -14.20 -3.13
C GLY A 74 -22.75 -13.19 -4.01
N ASN A 75 -23.18 -12.06 -3.47
CA ASN A 75 -24.00 -11.04 -4.14
C ASN A 75 -25.47 -11.47 -4.36
N VAL A 76 -25.98 -12.36 -3.52
CA VAL A 76 -27.37 -12.84 -3.59
C VAL A 76 -28.06 -12.50 -2.27
N ALA A 77 -28.88 -11.46 -2.24
CA ALA A 77 -29.53 -10.92 -1.04
C ALA A 77 -30.35 -11.95 -0.24
N ALA A 78 -30.95 -12.94 -0.92
CA ALA A 78 -31.73 -14.01 -0.27
C ALA A 78 -30.87 -15.16 0.27
N ASN A 79 -29.56 -15.15 -0.01
CA ASN A 79 -28.67 -16.21 0.44
C ASN A 79 -28.25 -15.99 1.90
N THR A 80 -28.68 -16.92 2.77
CA THR A 80 -28.32 -16.95 4.20
C THR A 80 -27.25 -17.99 4.52
N ASN A 81 -26.80 -18.76 3.53
CA ASN A 81 -25.70 -19.73 3.66
C ASN A 81 -24.40 -19.05 3.21
N PHE A 82 -23.81 -18.26 4.08
CA PHE A 82 -22.58 -17.54 3.81
C PHE A 82 -21.38 -18.48 3.71
N GLN A 83 -20.54 -18.28 2.69
CA GLN A 83 -19.47 -19.21 2.35
C GLN A 83 -18.11 -18.51 2.21
N ALA A 84 -17.06 -19.25 2.57
CA ALA A 84 -15.69 -19.05 2.15
C ALA A 84 -15.16 -20.36 1.54
N ALA A 85 -14.01 -20.32 0.90
CA ALA A 85 -13.33 -21.50 0.38
C ALA A 85 -11.81 -21.33 0.50
N VAL A 86 -11.12 -22.48 0.52
CA VAL A 86 -9.66 -22.55 0.37
C VAL A 86 -9.38 -23.28 -0.94
N TRP A 87 -8.68 -22.61 -1.85
CA TRP A 87 -8.19 -23.18 -3.10
C TRP A 87 -6.72 -23.57 -2.96
N ASP A 88 -6.41 -24.82 -3.33
CA ASP A 88 -5.04 -25.30 -3.51
C ASP A 88 -4.71 -25.28 -5.02
N PRO A 89 -3.88 -24.31 -5.48
CA PRO A 89 -3.49 -24.23 -6.88
C PRO A 89 -2.65 -25.42 -7.37
N GLN A 90 -1.90 -26.08 -6.48
CA GLN A 90 -1.05 -27.22 -6.84
C GLN A 90 -1.85 -28.53 -6.93
N ALA A 91 -2.69 -28.80 -5.95
CA ALA A 91 -3.57 -29.98 -5.95
C ALA A 91 -4.77 -29.81 -6.90
N GLY A 92 -5.11 -28.59 -7.30
CA GLY A 92 -6.27 -28.26 -8.12
C GLY A 92 -7.59 -28.50 -7.38
N THR A 93 -7.64 -28.37 -6.06
CA THR A 93 -8.83 -28.60 -5.22
C THR A 93 -9.35 -27.33 -4.59
N VAL A 94 -10.67 -27.24 -4.39
CA VAL A 94 -11.33 -26.16 -3.67
C VAL A 94 -12.22 -26.74 -2.59
N THR A 95 -12.00 -26.35 -1.35
CA THR A 95 -12.79 -26.78 -0.19
C THR A 95 -13.59 -25.60 0.35
N THR A 96 -14.92 -25.71 0.36
CA THR A 96 -15.81 -24.68 0.89
C THR A 96 -16.05 -24.88 2.39
N GLN A 97 -16.34 -23.77 3.08
CA GLN A 97 -16.76 -23.78 4.49
C GLN A 97 -17.75 -22.65 4.76
N PRO A 98 -18.69 -22.85 5.72
CA PRO A 98 -19.59 -21.80 6.15
C PRO A 98 -18.84 -20.74 6.94
N VAL A 99 -19.32 -19.48 6.88
CA VAL A 99 -18.85 -18.39 7.73
C VAL A 99 -20.00 -17.84 8.58
N GLY A 100 -19.68 -17.31 9.75
CA GLY A 100 -20.66 -16.95 10.77
C GLY A 100 -21.48 -15.70 10.50
N TRP A 101 -21.15 -14.91 9.44
CA TRP A 101 -21.81 -13.67 9.03
C TRP A 101 -21.53 -13.38 7.56
N ASP A 102 -22.28 -12.43 6.98
CA ASP A 102 -22.11 -12.11 5.57
C ASP A 102 -20.87 -11.26 5.32
N MET A 103 -19.76 -11.92 5.00
CA MET A 103 -18.49 -11.30 4.64
C MET A 103 -18.48 -10.75 3.19
N PHE A 104 -19.62 -10.67 2.52
CA PHE A 104 -19.68 -10.10 1.17
C PHE A 104 -19.23 -8.65 1.16
N CYS A 105 -18.28 -8.32 0.26
CA CYS A 105 -17.73 -6.97 0.12
C CYS A 105 -17.00 -6.44 1.36
N ASN A 106 -16.22 -7.30 1.99
CA ASN A 106 -15.32 -6.99 3.11
C ASN A 106 -14.02 -6.28 2.67
N GLY A 107 -13.19 -5.88 3.64
CA GLY A 107 -11.77 -5.58 3.47
C GLY A 107 -10.92 -6.77 3.95
N MET A 108 -9.82 -7.10 3.24
CA MET A 108 -8.95 -8.21 3.62
C MET A 108 -7.48 -7.93 3.30
N VAL A 109 -6.59 -8.21 4.27
CA VAL A 109 -5.13 -8.24 4.11
C VAL A 109 -4.54 -9.38 4.91
N VAL A 110 -3.30 -9.78 4.59
CA VAL A 110 -2.58 -10.80 5.36
C VAL A 110 -1.75 -10.13 6.45
N LEU A 111 -2.02 -10.49 7.72
CA LEU A 111 -1.29 -10.01 8.89
C LEU A 111 0.18 -10.45 8.88
N PRO A 112 1.05 -9.82 9.68
CA PRO A 112 2.46 -10.19 9.78
C PRO A 112 2.72 -11.65 10.15
N ASP A 113 1.81 -12.28 10.87
CA ASP A 113 1.87 -13.70 11.26
C ASP A 113 1.34 -14.68 10.18
N GLY A 114 0.90 -14.18 9.04
CA GLY A 114 0.41 -14.97 7.90
C GLY A 114 -1.09 -15.25 7.92
N ARG A 115 -1.83 -14.80 8.94
CA ARG A 115 -3.28 -14.97 9.01
C ARG A 115 -4.01 -13.85 8.25
N PRO A 116 -4.91 -14.14 7.30
CA PRO A 116 -5.79 -13.14 6.73
C PRO A 116 -6.71 -12.49 7.78
N LEU A 117 -6.72 -11.16 7.82
CA LEU A 117 -7.69 -10.34 8.56
C LEU A 117 -8.81 -9.96 7.61
N VAL A 118 -10.05 -10.27 7.98
CA VAL A 118 -11.28 -9.89 7.28
C VAL A 118 -12.06 -8.92 8.16
N ASN A 119 -12.46 -7.76 7.64
CA ASN A 119 -13.27 -6.80 8.38
C ASN A 119 -14.42 -6.23 7.54
N GLY A 120 -15.54 -5.97 8.20
CA GLY A 120 -16.74 -5.48 7.53
C GLY A 120 -17.44 -6.57 6.71
N GLY A 121 -18.25 -6.15 5.75
CA GLY A 121 -19.12 -6.99 4.95
C GLY A 121 -20.54 -6.44 4.93
N THR A 122 -21.50 -7.27 4.60
CA THR A 122 -22.91 -6.88 4.42
C THR A 122 -23.77 -7.20 5.63
N LEU A 123 -24.35 -6.18 6.26
CA LEU A 123 -25.35 -6.32 7.31
C LEU A 123 -26.78 -6.39 6.72
N ALA A 124 -27.04 -5.62 5.65
CA ALA A 124 -28.32 -5.60 4.97
C ALA A 124 -28.14 -5.26 3.48
N TYR A 125 -29.13 -5.66 2.68
CA TYR A 125 -29.23 -5.37 1.23
C TYR A 125 -30.38 -4.40 0.93
N ASP A 126 -30.17 -3.63 -0.14
CA ASP A 126 -31.11 -2.77 -0.82
C ASP A 126 -31.99 -1.90 0.12
N PRO A 127 -31.41 -0.94 0.87
CA PRO A 127 -30.05 -0.39 0.70
C PRO A 127 -28.99 -1.20 1.45
N PHE A 128 -27.74 -1.13 0.96
CA PHE A 128 -26.61 -1.79 1.61
C PHE A 128 -26.25 -1.12 2.93
N HIS A 129 -26.04 -1.95 3.94
CA HIS A 129 -25.55 -1.55 5.26
C HIS A 129 -24.30 -2.37 5.60
N GLY A 130 -23.34 -1.77 6.28
CA GLY A 130 -22.07 -2.39 6.62
C GLY A 130 -22.08 -3.14 7.94
N GLU A 131 -21.38 -4.27 7.97
CA GLU A 131 -21.16 -5.10 9.16
C GLU A 131 -20.00 -4.53 10.00
N VAL A 132 -20.11 -4.60 11.33
CA VAL A 132 -19.09 -4.14 12.28
C VAL A 132 -18.04 -5.21 12.61
N ARG A 133 -18.32 -6.47 12.30
CA ARG A 133 -17.51 -7.62 12.70
C ARG A 133 -16.17 -7.67 11.98
N SER A 134 -15.21 -8.30 12.65
CA SER A 134 -13.90 -8.62 12.12
C SER A 134 -13.51 -10.04 12.57
N ALA A 135 -12.77 -10.74 11.72
CA ALA A 135 -12.26 -12.07 12.00
C ALA A 135 -10.85 -12.25 11.43
N VAL A 136 -10.10 -13.17 11.98
CA VAL A 136 -8.86 -13.68 11.41
C VAL A 136 -9.04 -15.13 10.98
N PHE A 137 -8.43 -15.47 9.83
CA PHE A 137 -8.41 -16.84 9.31
C PHE A 137 -7.08 -17.50 9.66
N ASP A 138 -7.11 -18.69 10.22
CA ASP A 138 -5.91 -19.49 10.50
C ASP A 138 -5.64 -20.44 9.33
N PRO A 139 -4.53 -20.26 8.57
CA PRO A 139 -4.19 -21.11 7.44
C PRO A 139 -3.87 -22.57 7.81
N VAL A 140 -3.56 -22.86 9.07
CA VAL A 140 -3.20 -24.21 9.55
C VAL A 140 -4.46 -25.00 9.89
N SER A 141 -5.33 -24.43 10.73
CA SER A 141 -6.60 -25.08 11.10
C SER A 141 -7.71 -24.86 10.06
N SER A 142 -7.52 -23.96 9.11
CA SER A 142 -8.52 -23.54 8.12
C SER A 142 -9.81 -23.04 8.78
N THR A 143 -9.72 -22.24 9.85
CA THR A 143 -10.87 -21.74 10.61
C THR A 143 -10.83 -20.22 10.77
N PHE A 144 -12.02 -19.60 10.79
CA PHE A 144 -12.19 -18.20 11.18
C PHE A 144 -12.35 -18.08 12.69
N THR A 145 -11.72 -17.07 13.27
CA THR A 145 -11.89 -16.66 14.66
C THR A 145 -12.30 -15.19 14.70
N ASP A 146 -13.47 -14.93 15.28
CA ASP A 146 -13.91 -13.55 15.47
C ASP A 146 -12.96 -12.81 16.42
N ILE A 147 -12.68 -11.55 16.10
CA ILE A 147 -11.90 -10.64 16.92
C ILE A 147 -12.76 -9.43 17.32
N GLN A 148 -12.17 -8.45 18.02
CA GLN A 148 -12.89 -7.23 18.39
C GLN A 148 -13.54 -6.61 17.16
N SER A 149 -14.82 -6.21 17.28
CA SER A 149 -15.55 -5.48 16.25
C SER A 149 -15.04 -4.04 16.12
N MET A 150 -15.14 -3.48 14.92
CA MET A 150 -14.95 -2.06 14.65
C MET A 150 -16.01 -1.22 15.38
N LYS A 151 -15.81 0.08 15.48
CA LYS A 151 -16.77 1.01 16.09
C LYS A 151 -18.03 1.15 15.28
N HIS A 152 -17.92 1.26 13.97
CA HIS A 152 -19.01 1.32 13.01
C HIS A 152 -18.83 0.34 11.87
N GLY A 153 -19.96 -0.05 11.26
CA GLY A 153 -19.98 -0.95 10.12
C GLY A 153 -19.22 -0.44 8.92
N ARG A 154 -18.76 -1.39 8.08
CA ARG A 154 -18.08 -1.09 6.82
C ARG A 154 -18.48 -2.10 5.74
N TRP A 155 -19.28 -1.64 4.79
CA TRP A 155 -19.50 -2.32 3.52
C TRP A 155 -18.66 -1.60 2.47
N TYR A 156 -17.74 -2.28 1.79
CA TYR A 156 -16.74 -1.73 0.87
C TYR A 156 -15.61 -0.88 1.55
N PRO A 157 -15.00 -1.36 2.64
CA PRO A 157 -13.82 -0.71 3.18
C PRO A 157 -12.57 -1.08 2.40
N THR A 158 -11.56 -0.23 2.43
CA THR A 158 -10.17 -0.61 2.10
C THR A 158 -9.39 -0.82 3.38
N VAL A 159 -8.58 -1.87 3.38
CA VAL A 159 -7.59 -2.12 4.43
C VAL A 159 -6.18 -2.06 3.86
N THR A 160 -5.22 -1.71 4.72
CA THR A 160 -3.81 -1.61 4.31
C THR A 160 -2.89 -1.89 5.49
N THR A 161 -1.86 -2.72 5.29
CA THR A 161 -0.86 -3.02 6.33
C THR A 161 0.12 -1.86 6.41
N LEU A 162 0.29 -1.28 7.60
CA LEU A 162 1.23 -0.21 7.91
C LEU A 162 2.67 -0.75 8.07
N GLY A 163 3.65 0.14 8.08
CA GLY A 163 5.07 -0.22 8.21
C GLY A 163 5.44 -0.90 9.53
N ASP A 164 4.66 -0.69 10.57
CA ASP A 164 4.81 -1.33 11.89
C ASP A 164 3.98 -2.63 12.06
N GLY A 165 3.25 -3.03 11.02
CA GLY A 165 2.42 -4.26 11.04
C GLY A 165 1.00 -4.08 11.54
N ARG A 166 0.61 -2.88 11.99
CA ARG A 166 -0.79 -2.54 12.24
C ARG A 166 -1.55 -2.49 10.92
N VAL A 167 -2.87 -2.57 10.99
CA VAL A 167 -3.74 -2.54 9.81
C VAL A 167 -4.71 -1.37 9.89
N LEU A 168 -4.63 -0.47 8.92
CA LEU A 168 -5.55 0.64 8.75
C LEU A 168 -6.77 0.18 7.97
N THR A 169 -7.99 0.53 8.43
CA THR A 169 -9.25 0.41 7.67
C THR A 169 -9.86 1.78 7.43
N PHE A 170 -10.39 2.01 6.22
CA PHE A 170 -10.97 3.30 5.84
C PHE A 170 -12.13 3.14 4.88
N SER A 171 -13.13 4.02 5.00
CA SER A 171 -14.36 4.06 4.20
C SER A 171 -15.33 2.91 4.46
N GLY A 172 -16.21 2.67 3.51
CA GLY A 172 -17.31 1.74 3.55
C GLY A 172 -18.63 2.43 3.95
N LEU A 173 -19.74 1.70 3.84
CA LEU A 173 -21.03 2.12 4.42
C LEU A 173 -21.12 1.62 5.86
N THR A 174 -21.69 2.44 6.74
CA THR A 174 -21.96 2.09 8.14
C THR A 174 -23.16 1.12 8.25
N GLU A 175 -23.44 0.66 9.47
CA GLU A 175 -24.63 -0.11 9.83
C GLU A 175 -25.95 0.64 9.57
N THR A 176 -25.89 1.94 9.28
CA THR A 176 -27.05 2.78 8.89
C THR A 176 -27.06 3.11 7.40
N GLY A 177 -26.09 2.62 6.62
CA GLY A 177 -25.96 2.91 5.18
C GLY A 177 -25.30 4.25 4.86
N ALA A 178 -24.88 5.03 5.85
CA ALA A 178 -24.10 6.25 5.63
C ALA A 178 -22.64 5.92 5.29
N THR A 179 -21.95 6.78 4.52
CA THR A 179 -20.51 6.61 4.29
C THR A 179 -19.73 6.78 5.59
N ASN A 180 -18.94 5.79 5.96
CA ASN A 180 -18.01 5.88 7.08
C ASN A 180 -16.80 6.76 6.68
N THR A 181 -16.67 7.91 7.34
CA THR A 181 -15.59 8.88 7.07
C THR A 181 -14.45 8.80 8.07
N ALA A 182 -14.41 7.76 8.91
CA ALA A 182 -13.39 7.59 9.91
C ALA A 182 -12.38 6.49 9.52
N VAL A 183 -11.13 6.67 9.96
CA VAL A 183 -10.07 5.66 9.97
C VAL A 183 -10.10 4.95 11.32
N GLU A 184 -9.94 3.63 11.32
CA GLU A 184 -9.59 2.85 12.51
C GLU A 184 -8.32 2.04 12.20
N ILE A 185 -7.52 1.77 13.23
CA ILE A 185 -6.26 1.03 13.10
C ILE A 185 -6.32 -0.19 14.02
N TYR A 186 -6.20 -1.37 13.44
CA TYR A 186 -6.11 -2.62 14.16
C TYR A 186 -4.66 -2.91 14.56
N THR A 187 -4.44 -3.16 15.84
CA THR A 187 -3.16 -3.63 16.38
C THR A 187 -3.30 -5.12 16.75
N PRO A 188 -2.55 -6.03 16.09
CA PRO A 188 -2.57 -7.44 16.44
C PRO A 188 -2.35 -7.68 17.94
N GLY A 189 -3.24 -8.49 18.56
CA GLY A 189 -3.19 -8.75 19.99
C GLY A 189 -3.81 -7.67 20.90
N THR A 190 -4.10 -6.46 20.36
CA THR A 190 -4.70 -5.36 21.14
C THR A 190 -6.13 -5.04 20.68
N GLY A 191 -6.38 -5.00 19.36
CA GLY A 191 -7.69 -4.70 18.77
C GLY A 191 -7.73 -3.39 18.00
N TRP A 192 -8.95 -2.87 17.75
CA TRP A 192 -9.19 -1.64 17.00
C TRP A 192 -8.99 -0.39 17.85
N SER A 193 -8.37 0.63 17.26
CA SER A 193 -8.23 1.97 17.85
C SER A 193 -9.57 2.70 17.95
N PRO A 194 -9.65 3.84 18.67
CA PRO A 194 -10.70 4.83 18.43
C PRO A 194 -10.73 5.29 16.97
N GLU A 195 -11.86 5.85 16.56
CA GLU A 195 -12.03 6.43 15.22
C GLU A 195 -11.32 7.77 15.07
N TYR A 196 -10.67 7.95 13.93
CA TYR A 196 -10.02 9.19 13.52
C TYR A 196 -10.74 9.80 12.32
N ALA A 197 -11.42 10.91 12.52
CA ALA A 197 -12.22 11.56 11.48
C ALA A 197 -11.37 12.03 10.30
N ALA A 198 -11.78 11.72 9.08
CA ALA A 198 -11.03 12.14 7.88
C ALA A 198 -11.24 13.63 7.52
N GLY A 199 -12.35 14.23 7.92
CA GLY A 199 -12.69 15.60 7.52
C GLY A 199 -13.13 15.75 6.05
N TRP A 200 -13.29 14.63 5.34
CA TRP A 200 -13.79 14.54 3.96
C TRP A 200 -14.51 13.21 3.73
N THR A 201 -15.33 13.13 2.69
CA THR A 201 -16.08 11.92 2.36
C THR A 201 -15.31 11.10 1.33
N PRO A 202 -14.75 9.92 1.70
CA PRO A 202 -14.05 9.04 0.76
C PRO A 202 -15.05 8.33 -0.17
N PRO A 203 -14.59 7.87 -1.35
CA PRO A 203 -15.33 6.89 -2.12
C PRO A 203 -15.33 5.53 -1.40
N LEU A 204 -16.19 4.62 -1.82
CA LEU A 204 -16.10 3.21 -1.44
C LEU A 204 -14.84 2.57 -2.06
N TYR A 205 -14.21 1.62 -1.36
CA TYR A 205 -12.92 1.03 -1.74
C TYR A 205 -11.88 2.08 -2.18
N PRO A 206 -11.52 3.08 -1.32
CA PRO A 206 -10.47 4.04 -1.64
C PRO A 206 -9.14 3.32 -1.82
N ARG A 207 -8.40 3.63 -2.89
CA ARG A 207 -7.12 2.96 -3.19
C ARG A 207 -6.01 3.56 -2.36
N LEU A 208 -5.44 2.76 -1.45
CA LEU A 208 -4.48 3.18 -0.43
C LEU A 208 -3.13 2.50 -0.62
N HIS A 209 -2.03 3.26 -0.48
CA HIS A 209 -0.67 2.75 -0.58
C HIS A 209 0.18 3.32 0.55
N VAL A 210 0.85 2.46 1.33
CA VAL A 210 1.87 2.90 2.31
C VAL A 210 3.11 3.36 1.55
N LEU A 211 3.57 4.58 1.84
CA LEU A 211 4.75 5.20 1.23
C LEU A 211 6.01 4.94 2.06
N PRO A 212 7.21 5.07 1.48
CA PRO A 212 8.49 4.93 2.19
C PRO A 212 8.65 5.86 3.40
N ASN A 213 7.94 6.98 3.46
CA ASN A 213 7.93 7.89 4.60
C ASN A 213 6.87 7.54 5.67
N GLY A 214 6.21 6.39 5.58
CA GLY A 214 5.19 5.92 6.51
C GLY A 214 3.78 6.47 6.29
N ASN A 215 3.60 7.52 5.51
CA ASN A 215 2.26 8.03 5.20
C ASN A 215 1.50 7.06 4.28
N VAL A 216 0.17 7.05 4.39
CA VAL A 216 -0.72 6.30 3.51
C VAL A 216 -1.25 7.22 2.42
N PHE A 217 -0.96 6.93 1.17
CA PHE A 217 -1.39 7.71 0.01
C PHE A 217 -2.72 7.19 -0.55
N TYR A 218 -3.69 8.09 -0.69
CA TYR A 218 -4.95 7.87 -1.38
C TYR A 218 -4.82 8.30 -2.84
N SER A 219 -4.95 7.36 -3.78
CA SER A 219 -4.76 7.56 -5.22
C SER A 219 -6.06 7.63 -6.04
N GLY A 220 -7.20 7.42 -5.45
CA GLY A 220 -8.50 7.44 -6.17
C GLY A 220 -9.55 6.49 -5.55
N SER A 221 -10.75 6.42 -6.11
CA SER A 221 -11.29 6.72 -7.48
C SER A 221 -11.62 8.20 -7.78
N GLY A 222 -11.74 9.07 -6.79
CA GLY A 222 -11.94 10.51 -7.04
C GLY A 222 -10.70 11.18 -7.62
N THR A 223 -10.84 12.43 -8.06
CA THR A 223 -9.77 13.17 -8.75
C THR A 223 -8.69 13.70 -7.81
N GLY A 224 -9.03 14.01 -6.55
CA GLY A 224 -8.10 14.63 -5.59
C GLY A 224 -7.37 13.60 -4.72
N SER A 225 -6.05 13.55 -4.82
CA SER A 225 -5.19 12.67 -4.00
C SER A 225 -4.83 13.32 -2.67
N ARG A 226 -4.67 12.52 -1.63
CA ARG A 226 -4.36 12.93 -0.25
C ARG A 226 -3.38 11.96 0.41
N THR A 227 -2.81 12.36 1.54
CA THR A 227 -2.04 11.47 2.42
C THR A 227 -2.63 11.45 3.82
N PHE A 228 -2.60 10.29 4.45
CA PHE A 228 -2.89 10.11 5.87
C PHE A 228 -1.59 9.83 6.62
N ASN A 229 -1.38 10.54 7.72
CA ASN A 229 -0.27 10.27 8.62
C ASN A 229 -0.75 9.37 9.77
N PRO A 230 -0.27 8.12 9.89
CA PRO A 230 -0.74 7.18 10.91
C PRO A 230 -0.21 7.48 12.32
N THR A 231 0.75 8.40 12.49
CA THR A 231 1.25 8.85 13.79
C THR A 231 0.39 9.99 14.34
N THR A 232 0.09 11.00 13.53
CA THR A 232 -0.76 12.14 13.94
C THR A 232 -2.25 11.89 13.72
N HIS A 233 -2.61 10.79 13.04
CA HIS A 233 -3.98 10.41 12.68
C HIS A 233 -4.70 11.48 11.85
N THR A 234 -3.98 12.17 10.97
CA THR A 234 -4.52 13.30 10.19
C THR A 234 -4.39 13.10 8.69
N TRP A 235 -5.39 13.58 7.95
CA TRP A 235 -5.36 13.66 6.49
C TRP A 235 -4.83 15.03 6.03
N SER A 236 -4.04 15.02 4.97
CA SER A 236 -3.65 16.25 4.29
C SER A 236 -4.83 16.90 3.55
N ALA A 237 -4.69 18.15 3.14
CA ALA A 237 -5.46 18.71 2.03
C ALA A 237 -5.19 17.91 0.75
N VAL A 238 -5.94 18.19 -0.34
CA VAL A 238 -5.63 17.63 -1.68
C VAL A 238 -4.23 18.08 -2.07
N ILE A 239 -3.35 17.12 -2.35
CA ILE A 239 -1.95 17.37 -2.73
C ILE A 239 -1.74 17.34 -4.24
N ALA A 240 -2.60 16.64 -4.99
CA ALA A 240 -2.59 16.57 -6.45
C ALA A 240 -3.99 16.20 -6.97
N ASN A 241 -4.30 16.62 -8.19
CA ASN A 241 -5.50 16.18 -8.90
C ASN A 241 -5.10 15.41 -10.16
N THR A 242 -5.89 14.37 -10.51
CA THR A 242 -5.73 13.65 -11.78
C THR A 242 -6.02 14.55 -12.96
N ASN A 243 -5.39 14.29 -14.11
CA ASN A 243 -5.67 15.00 -15.36
C ASN A 243 -6.97 14.53 -16.02
N TYR A 244 -7.34 13.24 -15.85
CA TYR A 244 -8.66 12.76 -16.25
C TYR A 244 -9.72 13.35 -15.34
N SER A 245 -10.65 14.09 -15.92
CA SER A 245 -11.65 14.89 -15.18
C SER A 245 -12.78 14.05 -14.56
N GLY A 246 -12.95 12.80 -15.00
CA GLY A 246 -13.94 11.86 -14.46
C GLY A 246 -13.42 11.10 -13.23
N THR A 247 -14.35 10.49 -12.49
CA THR A 247 -13.99 9.49 -11.48
C THR A 247 -13.49 8.22 -12.17
N ARG A 248 -12.48 7.58 -11.58
CA ARG A 248 -11.99 6.27 -12.04
C ARG A 248 -12.61 5.13 -11.23
N THR A 249 -13.96 5.14 -11.14
CA THR A 249 -14.70 4.08 -10.45
C THR A 249 -14.31 2.72 -11.04
N TYR A 250 -14.00 1.75 -10.16
CA TYR A 250 -13.53 0.40 -10.52
C TYR A 250 -12.39 0.34 -11.55
N GLY A 251 -11.58 1.41 -11.67
CA GLY A 251 -10.26 1.31 -12.26
C GLY A 251 -9.28 0.75 -11.22
N SER A 252 -8.03 0.45 -11.58
CA SER A 252 -7.03 -0.09 -10.66
C SER A 252 -5.97 0.92 -10.29
N SER A 253 -5.18 0.60 -9.24
CA SER A 253 -4.05 1.41 -8.77
C SER A 253 -2.94 0.52 -8.25
N VAL A 254 -1.68 0.88 -8.54
CA VAL A 254 -0.50 0.09 -8.18
C VAL A 254 0.62 1.01 -7.70
N LEU A 255 1.21 0.71 -6.55
CA LEU A 255 2.52 1.26 -6.18
C LEU A 255 3.58 0.54 -7.00
N LEU A 256 4.24 1.28 -7.90
CA LEU A 256 5.27 0.72 -8.78
C LEU A 256 6.48 0.23 -7.96
N PRO A 257 7.29 -0.70 -8.51
CA PRO A 257 8.38 -1.34 -7.79
C PRO A 257 9.30 -0.36 -7.06
N LEU A 258 9.54 -0.63 -5.78
CA LEU A 258 10.49 0.11 -4.93
C LEU A 258 11.89 -0.49 -5.09
N ARG A 259 12.88 0.34 -5.46
CA ARG A 259 14.24 -0.11 -5.78
C ARG A 259 15.30 0.65 -5.01
N PRO A 260 16.34 -0.03 -4.46
CA PRO A 260 17.46 0.64 -3.80
C PRO A 260 18.17 1.64 -4.73
N SER A 261 18.30 1.29 -6.02
CA SER A 261 18.96 2.13 -7.04
C SER A 261 18.30 3.48 -7.29
N SER A 262 17.00 3.62 -6.94
CA SER A 262 16.26 4.87 -7.01
C SER A 262 15.98 5.49 -5.63
N GLY A 263 16.63 5.03 -4.55
CA GLY A 263 16.33 5.45 -3.18
C GLY A 263 14.89 5.14 -2.77
N TYR A 264 14.30 4.08 -3.33
CA TYR A 264 12.92 3.67 -3.09
C TYR A 264 11.89 4.75 -3.45
N THR A 265 12.15 5.54 -4.48
CA THR A 265 11.23 6.59 -4.97
C THR A 265 9.81 6.05 -5.16
N PRO A 266 8.79 6.57 -4.45
CA PRO A 266 7.42 6.09 -4.55
C PRO A 266 6.73 6.69 -5.78
N ARG A 267 6.36 5.82 -6.73
CA ARG A 267 5.52 6.17 -7.87
C ARG A 267 4.26 5.32 -7.84
N VAL A 268 3.12 5.96 -8.02
CA VAL A 268 1.82 5.26 -8.09
C VAL A 268 1.24 5.45 -9.48
N MET A 269 0.76 4.35 -10.07
CA MET A 269 0.07 4.35 -11.36
C MET A 269 -1.39 3.96 -11.19
N ILE A 270 -2.29 4.70 -11.86
CA ILE A 270 -3.72 4.41 -11.92
C ILE A 270 -4.13 4.05 -13.34
N PHE A 271 -5.06 3.10 -13.46
CA PHE A 271 -5.46 2.46 -14.71
C PHE A 271 -6.97 2.53 -14.89
N GLY A 272 -7.44 2.93 -16.06
CA GLY A 272 -8.82 2.79 -16.49
C GLY A 272 -9.85 3.39 -15.54
N GLY A 273 -10.97 2.71 -15.40
CA GLY A 273 -12.11 3.08 -14.58
C GLY A 273 -13.03 4.10 -15.27
N GLY A 274 -14.13 4.44 -14.56
CA GLY A 274 -15.19 5.29 -15.10
C GLY A 274 -16.28 4.47 -15.81
N ASN A 275 -17.46 5.10 -16.00
CA ASN A 275 -18.55 4.47 -16.75
C ASN A 275 -19.21 5.52 -17.66
N PRO A 276 -19.02 5.47 -18.99
CA PRO A 276 -18.20 4.50 -19.72
C PRO A 276 -16.71 4.59 -19.37
N ALA A 277 -16.01 3.46 -19.50
CA ALA A 277 -14.62 3.32 -19.08
C ALA A 277 -13.64 4.10 -19.96
N THR A 278 -12.46 4.41 -19.41
CA THR A 278 -11.33 4.97 -20.16
C THR A 278 -10.18 3.96 -20.30
N ALA A 279 -9.42 4.07 -21.39
CA ALA A 279 -8.15 3.37 -21.55
C ALA A 279 -6.97 4.14 -20.94
N SER A 280 -7.17 5.38 -20.49
CA SER A 280 -6.10 6.23 -20.01
C SER A 280 -5.51 5.72 -18.69
N THR A 281 -4.22 5.99 -18.53
CA THR A 281 -3.48 5.76 -17.29
C THR A 281 -2.83 7.05 -16.84
N GLU A 282 -2.53 7.16 -15.56
CA GLU A 282 -1.75 8.27 -15.02
C GLU A 282 -0.74 7.79 -13.98
N ILE A 283 0.37 8.48 -13.87
CA ILE A 283 1.45 8.18 -12.92
C ILE A 283 1.74 9.45 -12.12
N ILE A 284 1.90 9.27 -10.81
CA ILE A 284 2.40 10.31 -9.91
C ILE A 284 3.72 9.87 -9.30
N ASP A 285 4.69 10.77 -9.28
CA ASP A 285 5.94 10.63 -8.54
C ASP A 285 5.84 11.47 -7.26
N LEU A 286 5.76 10.78 -6.13
CA LEU A 286 5.57 11.39 -4.81
C LEU A 286 6.87 11.92 -4.19
N SER A 287 8.01 11.78 -4.87
CA SER A 287 9.26 12.47 -4.50
C SER A 287 9.33 13.90 -5.02
N GLN A 288 8.46 14.27 -5.97
CA GLN A 288 8.39 15.63 -6.51
C GLN A 288 7.70 16.58 -5.52
N SER A 289 8.09 17.86 -5.54
CA SER A 289 7.47 18.91 -4.72
C SER A 289 7.13 20.15 -5.56
N PRO A 290 5.83 20.45 -5.82
CA PRO A 290 4.64 19.65 -5.47
C PRO A 290 4.52 18.38 -6.36
N PRO A 291 3.94 17.30 -5.84
CA PRO A 291 3.65 16.13 -6.65
C PRO A 291 2.52 16.42 -7.64
N HIS A 292 2.58 15.82 -8.83
CA HIS A 292 1.53 15.99 -9.84
C HIS A 292 1.35 14.72 -10.68
N TRP A 293 0.10 14.48 -11.11
CA TRP A 293 -0.23 13.40 -12.01
C TRP A 293 0.17 13.72 -13.44
N GLN A 294 0.69 12.73 -14.15
CA GLN A 294 1.03 12.81 -15.58
C GLN A 294 0.35 11.65 -16.30
N TYR A 295 -0.15 11.88 -17.52
CA TYR A 295 -0.64 10.79 -18.35
C TYR A 295 0.48 9.80 -18.64
N GLY A 296 0.18 8.51 -18.41
CA GLY A 296 0.94 7.39 -18.92
C GLY A 296 0.47 6.95 -20.31
N PRO A 297 1.08 5.91 -20.89
CA PRO A 297 0.60 5.32 -22.14
C PRO A 297 -0.80 4.72 -21.92
N PRO A 298 -1.71 4.80 -22.90
CA PRO A 298 -3.02 4.18 -22.78
C PRO A 298 -2.92 2.65 -22.89
N MET A 299 -3.83 1.94 -22.22
CA MET A 299 -4.07 0.52 -22.44
C MET A 299 -4.64 0.27 -23.85
N SER A 300 -4.57 -0.97 -24.32
CA SER A 300 -5.14 -1.37 -25.62
C SER A 300 -6.67 -1.24 -25.70
N GLN A 301 -7.35 -1.29 -24.56
CA GLN A 301 -8.80 -1.20 -24.43
C GLN A 301 -9.20 -0.36 -23.22
N SER A 302 -10.36 0.29 -23.29
CA SER A 302 -11.00 0.92 -22.13
C SER A 302 -11.50 -0.15 -21.16
N ARG A 303 -11.29 0.05 -19.84
CA ARG A 303 -11.60 -0.97 -18.82
C ARG A 303 -12.17 -0.33 -17.55
N ILE A 304 -13.38 -0.74 -17.17
CA ILE A 304 -13.91 -0.67 -15.80
C ILE A 304 -13.85 -2.08 -15.21
N GLU A 305 -13.77 -2.24 -13.89
CA GLU A 305 -13.75 -3.56 -13.19
C GLU A 305 -12.54 -4.43 -13.57
N MET A 306 -11.44 -3.79 -13.90
CA MET A 306 -10.20 -4.45 -14.30
C MET A 306 -9.31 -4.79 -13.11
N ASN A 307 -8.37 -5.70 -13.30
CA ASN A 307 -7.31 -5.98 -12.34
C ASN A 307 -5.95 -5.48 -12.85
N ALA A 308 -5.07 -5.08 -11.93
CA ALA A 308 -3.67 -4.76 -12.20
C ALA A 308 -2.79 -5.51 -11.20
N THR A 309 -1.98 -6.46 -11.69
CA THR A 309 -1.17 -7.36 -10.88
C THR A 309 0.31 -7.13 -11.14
N ILE A 310 1.09 -6.90 -10.07
CA ILE A 310 2.55 -6.77 -10.16
C ILE A 310 3.16 -8.15 -10.41
N LEU A 311 3.97 -8.25 -11.46
CA LEU A 311 4.76 -9.45 -11.76
C LEU A 311 6.15 -9.35 -11.10
N PRO A 312 6.83 -10.50 -10.85
CA PRO A 312 8.15 -10.50 -10.21
C PRO A 312 9.22 -9.67 -10.94
N ASN A 313 9.10 -9.44 -12.26
CA ASN A 313 10.00 -8.56 -13.03
C ASN A 313 9.68 -7.06 -12.90
N GLY A 314 8.71 -6.71 -12.05
CA GLY A 314 8.27 -5.34 -11.83
C GLY A 314 7.34 -4.78 -12.91
N LYS A 315 6.95 -5.56 -13.91
CA LYS A 315 5.90 -5.19 -14.86
C LYS A 315 4.53 -5.36 -14.20
N VAL A 316 3.51 -4.67 -14.76
CA VAL A 316 2.14 -4.73 -14.26
C VAL A 316 1.24 -5.31 -15.33
N LEU A 317 0.58 -6.42 -15.00
CA LEU A 317 -0.39 -7.10 -15.85
C LEU A 317 -1.78 -6.50 -15.63
N ALA A 318 -2.37 -5.90 -16.66
CA ALA A 318 -3.74 -5.40 -16.67
C ALA A 318 -4.66 -6.39 -17.38
N THR A 319 -5.68 -6.90 -16.66
CA THR A 319 -6.59 -7.96 -17.16
C THR A 319 -8.05 -7.64 -16.89
N GLY A 320 -8.94 -8.24 -17.67
CA GLY A 320 -10.39 -8.17 -17.48
C GLY A 320 -10.96 -6.78 -17.71
N GLY A 321 -12.14 -6.57 -17.19
CA GLY A 321 -12.92 -5.36 -17.35
C GLY A 321 -13.78 -5.33 -18.60
N SER A 322 -14.52 -4.26 -18.76
CA SER A 322 -15.43 -3.99 -19.88
C SER A 322 -15.47 -2.49 -20.19
N LEU A 323 -16.15 -2.10 -21.27
CA LEU A 323 -16.39 -0.70 -21.58
C LEU A 323 -17.43 -0.08 -20.66
N ASN A 324 -18.46 -0.84 -20.28
CA ASN A 324 -19.54 -0.45 -19.40
C ASN A 324 -19.62 -1.38 -18.19
N ASP A 325 -20.18 -0.89 -17.09
CA ASP A 325 -20.35 -1.59 -15.82
C ASP A 325 -21.14 -2.91 -16.01
N GLU A 326 -20.60 -4.04 -15.52
CA GLU A 326 -21.18 -5.40 -15.61
C GLU A 326 -21.68 -5.80 -17.02
N ASP A 327 -21.03 -5.32 -18.09
CA ASP A 327 -21.44 -5.57 -19.47
C ASP A 327 -20.53 -6.59 -20.16
N ALA A 328 -20.92 -7.86 -20.11
CA ALA A 328 -20.17 -8.96 -20.75
C ALA A 328 -20.09 -8.83 -22.29
N ALA A 329 -21.01 -8.08 -22.94
CA ALA A 329 -20.96 -7.87 -24.38
C ALA A 329 -19.80 -6.94 -24.80
N THR A 330 -19.31 -6.11 -23.87
CA THR A 330 -18.18 -5.22 -24.08
C THR A 330 -16.92 -5.64 -23.30
N ALA A 331 -16.86 -6.89 -22.84
CA ALA A 331 -15.74 -7.41 -22.06
C ALA A 331 -14.40 -7.30 -22.80
N SER A 332 -13.36 -6.95 -22.03
CA SER A 332 -11.98 -6.83 -22.50
C SER A 332 -11.25 -8.15 -22.29
N PHE A 333 -11.01 -8.89 -23.36
CA PHE A 333 -10.30 -10.17 -23.31
C PHE A 333 -8.78 -10.02 -23.43
N ASN A 334 -8.28 -9.01 -24.17
CA ASN A 334 -6.84 -8.79 -24.30
C ASN A 334 -6.25 -8.38 -22.96
N ALA A 335 -5.12 -8.97 -22.59
CA ALA A 335 -4.33 -8.55 -21.45
C ALA A 335 -3.21 -7.60 -21.92
N ASP A 336 -2.97 -6.55 -21.14
CA ASP A 336 -1.92 -5.56 -21.38
C ASP A 336 -0.83 -5.69 -20.31
N LEU A 337 0.44 -5.64 -20.72
CA LEU A 337 1.59 -5.69 -19.84
C LEU A 337 2.33 -4.36 -19.86
N TYR A 338 2.21 -3.59 -18.78
CA TYR A 338 2.92 -2.32 -18.60
C TYR A 338 4.34 -2.57 -18.11
N ASP A 339 5.31 -1.93 -18.78
CA ASP A 339 6.71 -1.93 -18.38
C ASP A 339 7.11 -0.54 -17.82
N PRO A 340 7.36 -0.43 -16.50
CA PRO A 340 7.77 0.85 -15.90
C PRO A 340 9.13 1.37 -16.39
N ALA A 341 10.00 0.51 -16.93
CA ALA A 341 11.32 0.90 -17.41
C ALA A 341 11.26 1.63 -18.76
N THR A 342 10.33 1.21 -19.62
CA THR A 342 10.13 1.82 -20.96
C THR A 342 8.93 2.74 -21.01
N ASN A 343 8.12 2.78 -19.95
CA ASN A 343 6.84 3.50 -19.87
C ASN A 343 5.94 3.15 -21.08
N SER A 344 5.73 1.86 -21.32
CA SER A 344 4.95 1.38 -22.48
C SER A 344 4.17 0.11 -22.15
N PHE A 345 3.10 -0.13 -22.92
CA PHE A 345 2.37 -1.40 -22.89
C PHE A 345 2.79 -2.31 -24.03
N SER A 346 2.76 -3.62 -23.75
CA SER A 346 2.83 -4.68 -24.72
C SER A 346 1.67 -5.66 -24.50
N SER A 347 1.35 -6.48 -25.50
CA SER A 347 0.32 -7.51 -25.35
C SER A 347 0.78 -8.65 -24.45
N ALA A 348 -0.11 -9.10 -23.56
CA ALA A 348 0.01 -10.33 -22.78
C ALA A 348 -0.96 -11.43 -23.26
N GLY A 349 -1.33 -11.39 -24.54
CA GLY A 349 -2.31 -12.31 -25.13
C GLY A 349 -3.74 -12.00 -24.71
N ALA A 350 -4.61 -13.00 -24.76
CA ALA A 350 -6.02 -12.84 -24.39
C ALA A 350 -6.48 -14.01 -23.54
N ASN A 351 -7.22 -13.71 -22.48
CA ASN A 351 -7.97 -14.69 -21.71
C ASN A 351 -9.26 -15.10 -22.45
N ALA A 352 -9.86 -16.23 -22.08
CA ALA A 352 -10.98 -16.81 -22.81
C ALA A 352 -12.35 -16.36 -22.28
N TYR A 353 -12.44 -15.89 -21.05
CA TYR A 353 -13.71 -15.60 -20.35
C TYR A 353 -13.81 -14.16 -19.91
N ALA A 354 -15.02 -13.60 -19.93
CA ALA A 354 -15.28 -12.25 -19.44
C ALA A 354 -14.96 -12.16 -17.93
N ARG A 355 -14.05 -11.26 -17.57
CA ARG A 355 -13.60 -11.02 -16.18
C ARG A 355 -14.02 -9.62 -15.79
N LEU A 356 -15.19 -9.50 -15.22
CA LEU A 356 -15.85 -8.25 -14.88
C LEU A 356 -15.82 -8.00 -13.36
N TYR A 357 -16.83 -7.32 -12.88
CA TYR A 357 -17.03 -7.05 -11.46
C TYR A 357 -16.82 -8.30 -10.58
N HIS A 358 -16.10 -8.18 -9.48
CA HIS A 358 -15.66 -9.29 -8.61
C HIS A 358 -14.66 -10.28 -9.26
N SER A 359 -14.04 -9.95 -10.40
CA SER A 359 -12.92 -10.77 -10.87
C SER A 359 -11.68 -10.48 -10.03
N ASN A 360 -10.83 -11.50 -9.89
CA ASN A 360 -9.57 -11.46 -9.17
C ASN A 360 -8.41 -11.88 -10.07
N SER A 361 -7.26 -11.22 -9.90
CA SER A 361 -6.01 -11.55 -10.59
C SER A 361 -4.90 -11.61 -9.53
N LEU A 362 -4.27 -12.78 -9.36
CA LEU A 362 -3.40 -13.09 -8.23
C LEU A 362 -2.11 -13.76 -8.70
N LEU A 363 -0.96 -13.17 -8.34
CA LEU A 363 0.36 -13.77 -8.56
C LEU A 363 0.53 -15.02 -7.68
N LEU A 364 0.97 -16.13 -8.28
CA LEU A 364 1.25 -17.39 -7.59
C LEU A 364 2.77 -17.59 -7.36
N PRO A 365 3.17 -18.47 -6.42
CA PRO A 365 4.59 -18.71 -6.08
C PRO A 365 5.45 -19.18 -7.25
N ASP A 366 4.86 -19.84 -8.24
CA ASP A 366 5.55 -20.29 -9.44
C ASP A 366 5.77 -19.16 -10.49
N GLY A 367 5.32 -17.92 -10.18
CA GLY A 367 5.43 -16.77 -11.06
C GLY A 367 4.35 -16.71 -12.14
N THR A 368 3.35 -17.59 -12.13
CA THR A 368 2.14 -17.49 -12.95
C THR A 368 1.12 -16.57 -12.30
N VAL A 369 0.08 -16.17 -13.04
CA VAL A 369 -1.03 -15.36 -12.51
C VAL A 369 -2.33 -16.11 -12.69
N ALA A 370 -3.06 -16.31 -11.60
CA ALA A 370 -4.41 -16.86 -11.64
C ALA A 370 -5.43 -15.74 -11.86
N LEU A 371 -6.33 -15.94 -12.82
CA LEU A 371 -7.44 -15.05 -13.13
C LEU A 371 -8.75 -15.83 -12.97
N PHE A 372 -9.64 -15.37 -12.08
CA PHE A 372 -10.86 -16.10 -11.74
C PHE A 372 -11.96 -15.15 -11.26
N GLY A 373 -13.20 -15.65 -11.22
CA GLY A 373 -14.37 -14.85 -10.84
C GLY A 373 -14.81 -13.89 -11.94
N GLY A 374 -15.63 -12.93 -11.54
CA GLY A 374 -16.30 -11.95 -12.38
C GLY A 374 -17.78 -12.25 -12.52
N ASN A 375 -18.60 -11.19 -12.41
CA ASN A 375 -20.05 -11.27 -12.58
C ASN A 375 -20.43 -10.81 -13.99
N PRO A 376 -20.79 -11.71 -14.93
CA PRO A 376 -21.29 -11.30 -16.24
C PRO A 376 -22.64 -10.56 -16.14
N GLN A 377 -23.34 -10.75 -15.04
CA GLN A 377 -24.51 -10.00 -14.58
C GLN A 377 -24.75 -10.26 -13.09
N ARG A 378 -25.46 -9.36 -12.40
CA ARG A 378 -25.78 -9.52 -10.98
C ARG A 378 -26.41 -10.89 -10.66
N GLY A 379 -25.92 -11.56 -9.63
CA GLY A 379 -26.39 -12.87 -9.18
C GLY A 379 -25.81 -14.07 -9.94
N THR A 380 -24.92 -13.83 -10.89
CA THR A 380 -24.14 -14.90 -11.57
C THR A 380 -22.64 -14.67 -11.38
N TYR A 381 -21.82 -15.68 -11.63
CA TYR A 381 -20.38 -15.53 -11.62
C TYR A 381 -19.71 -16.51 -12.59
N GLU A 382 -18.51 -16.15 -13.04
CA GLU A 382 -17.67 -17.01 -13.86
C GLU A 382 -16.87 -17.97 -12.96
N ALA A 383 -17.21 -19.24 -12.99
CA ALA A 383 -16.61 -20.25 -12.12
C ALA A 383 -15.23 -20.75 -12.58
N ARG A 384 -14.91 -20.58 -13.86
CA ARG A 384 -13.66 -21.10 -14.44
C ARG A 384 -12.45 -20.30 -13.98
N ILE A 385 -11.34 -21.01 -13.79
CA ILE A 385 -10.05 -20.43 -13.41
C ILE A 385 -9.14 -20.46 -14.63
N GLU A 386 -8.47 -19.35 -14.94
CA GLU A 386 -7.45 -19.26 -15.98
C GLU A 386 -6.10 -18.98 -15.34
N ILE A 387 -5.06 -19.60 -15.86
CA ILE A 387 -3.68 -19.33 -15.49
C ILE A 387 -2.98 -18.65 -16.65
N TYR A 388 -2.44 -17.48 -16.39
CA TYR A 388 -1.51 -16.80 -17.28
C TYR A 388 -0.08 -17.19 -16.91
N SER A 389 0.62 -17.80 -17.84
CA SER A 389 2.06 -18.06 -17.80
C SER A 389 2.77 -16.95 -18.56
N PRO A 390 3.43 -15.99 -17.88
CA PRO A 390 4.07 -14.87 -18.55
C PRO A 390 5.22 -15.28 -19.49
N ALA A 391 5.54 -14.41 -20.45
CA ALA A 391 6.56 -14.67 -21.48
C ALA A 391 7.94 -15.03 -20.88
N TYR A 392 8.26 -14.57 -19.69
CA TYR A 392 9.52 -14.90 -19.00
C TYR A 392 9.65 -16.39 -18.61
N LEU A 393 8.58 -17.16 -18.66
CA LEU A 393 8.61 -18.62 -18.42
C LEU A 393 8.93 -19.42 -19.69
N PHE A 394 9.12 -18.75 -20.84
CA PHE A 394 9.33 -19.39 -22.13
C PHE A 394 10.59 -18.87 -22.82
N ASN A 395 11.22 -19.76 -23.59
CA ASN A 395 12.23 -19.39 -24.57
C ASN A 395 11.55 -18.73 -25.81
N ALA A 396 12.35 -18.12 -26.68
CA ALA A 396 11.84 -17.50 -27.90
C ALA A 396 11.12 -18.48 -28.86
N ASP A 397 11.45 -19.76 -28.79
CA ASP A 397 10.82 -20.82 -29.56
C ASP A 397 9.50 -21.34 -28.93
N GLY A 398 9.12 -20.83 -27.77
CA GLY A 398 7.94 -21.22 -27.00
C GLY A 398 8.12 -22.43 -26.10
N SER A 399 9.31 -23.03 -26.05
CA SER A 399 9.63 -24.05 -25.05
C SER A 399 9.75 -23.43 -23.65
N ALA A 400 9.61 -24.24 -22.58
CA ALA A 400 9.79 -23.78 -21.22
C ALA A 400 11.23 -23.30 -20.98
N ALA A 401 11.38 -22.11 -20.40
CA ALA A 401 12.68 -21.57 -20.03
C ALA A 401 13.25 -22.30 -18.80
N GLN A 402 14.58 -22.49 -18.79
CA GLN A 402 15.25 -23.04 -17.62
C GLN A 402 15.31 -22.00 -16.51
N ARG A 403 14.71 -22.33 -15.38
CA ARG A 403 14.58 -21.45 -14.21
C ARG A 403 15.75 -21.63 -13.25
N PRO A 404 16.27 -20.55 -12.63
CA PRO A 404 17.16 -20.68 -11.50
C PRO A 404 16.44 -21.33 -10.31
N VAL A 405 17.20 -22.06 -9.49
CA VAL A 405 16.66 -22.82 -8.37
C VAL A 405 17.13 -22.22 -7.06
N ILE A 406 16.21 -21.87 -6.17
CA ILE A 406 16.49 -21.57 -4.77
C ILE A 406 16.44 -22.89 -4.00
N THR A 407 17.55 -23.29 -3.37
CA THR A 407 17.62 -24.54 -2.61
C THR A 407 17.45 -24.33 -1.12
N ASP A 408 17.80 -23.13 -0.62
CA ASP A 408 17.62 -22.76 0.79
C ASP A 408 17.61 -21.24 0.96
N VAL A 409 16.96 -20.76 2.03
CA VAL A 409 16.99 -19.36 2.46
C VAL A 409 17.20 -19.34 3.97
N THR A 410 17.94 -18.36 4.48
CA THR A 410 18.12 -18.16 5.93
C THR A 410 16.79 -18.32 6.67
N ALA A 411 16.78 -19.23 7.65
CA ALA A 411 15.57 -19.59 8.40
C ALA A 411 15.11 -18.48 9.35
N GLY A 412 13.80 -18.43 9.60
CA GLY A 412 13.13 -17.52 10.52
C GLY A 412 12.82 -16.15 9.91
N PRO A 413 12.17 -15.26 10.68
CA PRO A 413 11.87 -13.91 10.22
C PRO A 413 13.14 -13.12 9.94
N LEU A 414 13.19 -12.47 8.77
CA LEU A 414 14.29 -11.61 8.36
C LEU A 414 14.17 -10.25 9.05
N ALA A 415 15.21 -9.82 9.75
CA ALA A 415 15.27 -8.49 10.35
C ALA A 415 15.54 -7.41 9.30
N TYR A 416 14.94 -6.26 9.44
CA TYR A 416 15.14 -5.12 8.56
C TYR A 416 16.60 -4.66 8.54
N GLY A 417 17.10 -4.32 7.34
CA GLY A 417 18.49 -3.89 7.13
C GLY A 417 19.55 -4.97 7.34
N ALA A 418 19.17 -6.15 7.85
CA ALA A 418 20.10 -7.24 8.12
C ALA A 418 20.45 -8.03 6.84
N GLY A 419 21.62 -8.66 6.86
CA GLY A 419 22.02 -9.62 5.84
C GLY A 419 21.36 -10.99 6.04
N PHE A 420 20.96 -11.63 4.94
CA PHE A 420 20.52 -13.02 4.90
C PHE A 420 21.07 -13.72 3.66
N GLN A 421 21.00 -15.05 3.61
CA GLN A 421 21.54 -15.84 2.51
C GLN A 421 20.44 -16.55 1.74
N VAL A 422 20.60 -16.56 0.41
CA VAL A 422 19.83 -17.38 -0.52
C VAL A 422 20.78 -18.34 -1.20
N THR A 423 20.64 -19.63 -0.91
CA THR A 423 21.46 -20.69 -1.50
C THR A 423 20.90 -21.09 -2.86
N THR A 424 21.76 -21.04 -3.88
CA THR A 424 21.38 -21.40 -5.26
C THR A 424 22.61 -21.87 -6.03
N PRO A 425 22.53 -23.00 -6.76
CA PRO A 425 23.60 -23.41 -7.67
C PRO A 425 23.83 -22.42 -8.82
N ASP A 426 22.84 -21.58 -9.09
CA ASP A 426 22.81 -20.62 -10.20
C ASP A 426 23.33 -19.23 -9.81
N ALA A 427 23.95 -19.06 -8.63
CA ALA A 427 24.32 -17.77 -8.05
C ALA A 427 25.06 -16.84 -9.03
N SER A 428 26.00 -17.38 -9.83
CA SER A 428 26.78 -16.61 -10.82
C SER A 428 25.96 -16.05 -11.98
N THR A 429 24.74 -16.54 -12.21
CA THR A 429 23.84 -16.11 -13.30
C THR A 429 22.75 -15.15 -12.83
N ILE A 430 22.63 -14.94 -11.51
CA ILE A 430 21.56 -14.10 -10.94
C ILE A 430 21.85 -12.63 -11.21
N ALA A 431 20.82 -11.94 -11.69
CA ALA A 431 20.85 -10.53 -12.05
C ALA A 431 19.93 -9.66 -11.17
N SER A 432 19.00 -10.25 -10.42
CA SER A 432 18.13 -9.51 -9.49
C SER A 432 17.56 -10.42 -8.42
N VAL A 433 17.27 -9.84 -7.25
CA VAL A 433 16.56 -10.47 -6.13
C VAL A 433 15.41 -9.55 -5.74
N VAL A 434 14.20 -10.08 -5.66
CA VAL A 434 13.00 -9.29 -5.33
C VAL A 434 12.12 -9.98 -4.30
N LEU A 435 11.48 -9.18 -3.46
CA LEU A 435 10.36 -9.58 -2.62
C LEU A 435 9.06 -9.09 -3.25
N VAL A 436 8.10 -9.98 -3.43
CA VAL A 436 6.75 -9.63 -3.84
C VAL A 436 5.78 -10.03 -2.74
N ARG A 437 5.10 -9.04 -2.13
CA ARG A 437 4.08 -9.32 -1.13
C ARG A 437 2.92 -10.05 -1.77
N ALA A 438 2.44 -11.08 -1.10
CA ALA A 438 1.28 -11.85 -1.54
C ALA A 438 0.04 -10.95 -1.63
N GLY A 439 -0.71 -11.07 -2.72
CA GLY A 439 -1.84 -10.19 -2.99
C GLY A 439 -3.11 -10.56 -2.23
N ALA A 440 -3.97 -9.55 -2.04
CA ALA A 440 -5.34 -9.67 -1.52
C ALA A 440 -6.31 -8.85 -2.40
N PRO A 441 -6.59 -9.29 -3.64
CA PRO A 441 -7.41 -8.56 -4.60
C PRO A 441 -8.90 -8.67 -4.34
N THR A 442 -9.59 -7.56 -4.58
CA THR A 442 -11.05 -7.45 -4.72
C THR A 442 -11.41 -6.18 -5.48
N HIS A 443 -12.54 -6.12 -6.18
CA HIS A 443 -13.11 -4.90 -6.76
C HIS A 443 -12.11 -4.01 -7.48
N ALA A 444 -11.31 -4.57 -8.38
CA ALA A 444 -10.30 -3.89 -9.19
C ALA A 444 -9.08 -3.34 -8.40
N PHE A 445 -8.90 -3.72 -7.15
CA PHE A 445 -7.79 -3.27 -6.33
C PHE A 445 -7.21 -4.42 -5.50
N ASP A 446 -5.88 -4.55 -5.49
CA ASP A 446 -5.16 -5.46 -4.60
C ASP A 446 -4.65 -4.68 -3.39
N MET A 447 -5.14 -5.04 -2.21
CA MET A 447 -4.90 -4.29 -0.97
C MET A 447 -3.53 -4.55 -0.35
N ASP A 448 -2.83 -5.60 -0.80
CA ASP A 448 -1.58 -6.06 -0.17
C ASP A 448 -0.38 -6.11 -1.11
N GLN A 449 -0.57 -6.15 -2.45
CA GLN A 449 0.54 -6.34 -3.39
C GLN A 449 1.59 -5.22 -3.30
N ARG A 450 2.86 -5.62 -3.30
CA ARG A 450 4.02 -4.73 -3.29
C ARG A 450 5.25 -5.47 -3.82
N LEU A 451 6.10 -4.79 -4.59
CA LEU A 451 7.39 -5.33 -5.01
C LEU A 451 8.53 -4.44 -4.49
N VAL A 452 9.50 -5.09 -3.83
CA VAL A 452 10.72 -4.46 -3.34
C VAL A 452 11.92 -5.23 -3.90
N GLU A 453 12.77 -4.53 -4.65
CA GLU A 453 14.05 -5.07 -5.11
C GLU A 453 15.09 -5.00 -3.98
N LEU A 454 15.93 -6.01 -3.88
CA LEU A 454 16.93 -6.14 -2.82
C LEU A 454 18.35 -5.99 -3.37
N SER A 455 19.21 -5.36 -2.58
CA SER A 455 20.66 -5.36 -2.81
C SER A 455 21.25 -6.70 -2.43
N TYR A 456 22.20 -7.20 -3.23
CA TYR A 456 22.88 -8.48 -2.96
C TYR A 456 24.31 -8.49 -3.52
N SER A 457 25.10 -9.45 -3.03
CA SER A 457 26.40 -9.82 -3.61
C SER A 457 26.47 -11.32 -3.87
N ILE A 458 27.25 -11.71 -4.86
CA ILE A 458 27.40 -13.10 -5.30
C ILE A 458 28.54 -13.76 -4.53
N GLY A 459 28.25 -14.91 -3.90
CA GLY A 459 29.21 -15.82 -3.31
C GLY A 459 29.25 -17.17 -4.03
N ALA A 460 30.03 -18.12 -3.53
CA ALA A 460 30.14 -19.46 -4.09
C ALA A 460 28.88 -20.29 -3.76
N GLY A 461 27.94 -20.38 -4.72
CA GLY A 461 26.66 -21.08 -4.56
C GLY A 461 25.67 -20.37 -3.64
N VAL A 462 25.87 -19.10 -3.34
CA VAL A 462 25.05 -18.33 -2.41
C VAL A 462 24.95 -16.86 -2.84
N LEU A 463 23.82 -16.24 -2.59
CA LEU A 463 23.64 -14.79 -2.65
C LEU A 463 23.59 -14.24 -1.21
N ASN A 464 24.44 -13.26 -0.93
CA ASN A 464 24.36 -12.51 0.33
C ASN A 464 23.47 -11.29 0.08
N VAL A 465 22.27 -11.33 0.60
CA VAL A 465 21.20 -10.37 0.33
C VAL A 465 20.99 -9.47 1.54
N THR A 466 20.70 -8.20 1.31
CA THR A 466 20.31 -7.25 2.36
C THR A 466 18.78 -7.13 2.38
N ALA A 467 18.17 -7.34 3.54
CA ALA A 467 16.74 -7.16 3.75
C ALA A 467 16.34 -5.69 3.54
N PRO A 468 15.05 -5.39 3.28
CA PRO A 468 14.56 -4.01 3.17
C PRO A 468 14.96 -3.17 4.39
N PRO A 469 15.19 -1.85 4.23
CA PRO A 469 15.70 -1.02 5.33
C PRO A 469 14.72 -0.86 6.50
N ASN A 470 13.41 -0.86 6.23
CA ASN A 470 12.38 -0.71 7.25
C ASN A 470 11.01 -1.20 6.74
N GLY A 471 10.01 -1.23 7.64
CA GLY A 471 8.67 -1.67 7.32
C GLY A 471 7.87 -0.73 6.41
N ASN A 472 8.21 0.54 6.32
CA ASN A 472 7.54 1.46 5.39
C ASN A 472 7.88 1.12 3.93
N ILE A 473 9.10 0.63 3.67
CA ILE A 473 9.51 0.11 2.36
C ILE A 473 8.84 -1.25 2.09
N ALA A 474 8.84 -2.13 3.08
CA ALA A 474 8.24 -3.46 2.98
C ALA A 474 7.51 -3.80 4.29
N PRO A 475 6.19 -3.55 4.43
CA PRO A 475 5.45 -3.89 5.63
C PRO A 475 5.71 -5.31 6.11
N PRO A 476 5.78 -5.56 7.44
CA PRO A 476 6.10 -6.87 7.97
C PRO A 476 5.09 -7.93 7.52
N GLY A 477 5.54 -9.18 7.43
CA GLY A 477 4.74 -10.32 6.99
C GLY A 477 5.41 -11.14 5.91
N TYR A 478 4.64 -11.91 5.17
CA TYR A 478 5.15 -12.89 4.21
C TYR A 478 5.26 -12.34 2.80
N TYR A 479 6.37 -12.69 2.15
CA TYR A 479 6.70 -12.31 0.78
C TYR A 479 7.14 -13.53 -0.03
N LEU A 480 6.85 -13.51 -1.32
CA LEU A 480 7.43 -14.38 -2.33
C LEU A 480 8.83 -13.86 -2.67
N LEU A 481 9.86 -14.66 -2.43
CA LEU A 481 11.24 -14.32 -2.77
C LEU A 481 11.59 -14.90 -4.14
N PHE A 482 11.77 -14.04 -5.13
CA PHE A 482 12.23 -14.45 -6.46
C PHE A 482 13.68 -14.03 -6.69
N VAL A 483 14.45 -14.91 -7.34
CA VAL A 483 15.72 -14.57 -7.98
C VAL A 483 15.56 -14.65 -9.48
N TRP A 484 16.20 -13.73 -10.21
CA TRP A 484 16.15 -13.63 -11.66
C TRP A 484 17.51 -13.89 -12.25
N ASN A 485 17.62 -14.74 -13.28
CA ASN A 485 18.84 -14.87 -14.03
C ASN A 485 18.99 -13.75 -15.09
N ALA A 486 20.17 -13.63 -15.70
CA ALA A 486 20.47 -12.63 -16.71
C ALA A 486 19.63 -12.77 -17.99
N ALA A 487 19.00 -13.95 -18.24
CA ALA A 487 18.04 -14.14 -19.32
C ALA A 487 16.63 -13.62 -19.00
N GLY A 488 16.42 -13.09 -17.78
CA GLY A 488 15.11 -12.57 -17.34
C GLY A 488 14.12 -13.67 -16.93
N VAL A 489 14.60 -14.83 -16.51
CA VAL A 489 13.77 -15.96 -16.05
C VAL A 489 13.78 -16.01 -14.53
N PRO A 490 12.60 -16.03 -13.84
CA PRO A 490 12.52 -16.10 -12.38
C PRO A 490 12.65 -17.54 -11.87
N SER A 491 13.08 -17.67 -10.61
CA SER A 491 12.91 -18.90 -9.81
C SER A 491 11.43 -19.17 -9.51
N VAL A 492 11.11 -20.35 -9.00
CA VAL A 492 9.93 -20.51 -8.11
C VAL A 492 10.27 -19.81 -6.80
N ALA A 493 9.30 -19.17 -6.18
CA ALA A 493 9.50 -18.39 -4.96
C ALA A 493 9.17 -19.22 -3.72
N PRO A 494 10.08 -19.36 -2.76
CA PRO A 494 9.73 -19.67 -1.38
C PRO A 494 9.06 -18.44 -0.73
N PHE A 495 8.27 -18.69 0.32
CA PHE A 495 7.84 -17.62 1.22
C PHE A 495 8.94 -17.32 2.23
N VAL A 496 9.20 -16.02 2.42
CA VAL A 496 10.05 -15.49 3.50
C VAL A 496 9.23 -14.53 4.33
N GLN A 497 9.50 -14.46 5.63
CA GLN A 497 8.82 -13.55 6.53
C GLN A 497 9.75 -12.38 6.89
N LEU A 498 9.29 -11.15 6.70
CA LEU A 498 9.91 -9.99 7.34
C LEU A 498 9.37 -9.90 8.77
N ALA A 499 10.27 -9.69 9.74
CA ALA A 499 9.91 -9.53 11.13
C ALA A 499 8.90 -8.36 11.29
N SER A 500 7.98 -8.47 12.25
CA SER A 500 7.31 -7.27 12.72
C SER A 500 8.39 -6.40 13.38
N SER A 501 8.49 -5.13 13.01
CA SER A 501 9.24 -4.19 13.83
C SER A 501 8.61 -4.23 15.23
N ALA A 502 9.43 -4.27 16.29
CA ALA A 502 8.92 -3.93 17.61
C ALA A 502 8.19 -2.57 17.49
N PRO A 503 7.11 -2.32 18.24
CA PRO A 503 6.50 -1.01 18.26
C PRO A 503 7.60 0.01 18.53
N ASP A 504 7.61 1.09 17.73
CA ASP A 504 8.51 2.22 17.89
C ASP A 504 8.53 2.66 19.35
N GLN A 505 9.69 2.70 19.96
CA GLN A 505 9.86 3.03 21.36
C GLN A 505 10.30 4.48 21.47
N PRO A 506 9.68 5.28 22.37
CA PRO A 506 10.07 6.67 22.50
C PRO A 506 11.54 6.79 22.95
N PRO A 507 12.25 7.78 22.45
CA PRO A 507 13.63 8.05 22.83
C PRO A 507 13.72 8.50 24.28
N THR A 508 14.92 8.59 24.82
CA THR A 508 15.21 9.15 26.15
C THR A 508 16.05 10.41 26.02
N ALA A 509 15.68 11.47 26.75
CA ALA A 509 16.45 12.70 26.87
C ALA A 509 17.24 12.73 28.18
N SER A 510 18.45 13.28 28.15
CA SER A 510 19.26 13.49 29.33
C SER A 510 19.96 14.85 29.27
N ILE A 511 19.74 15.72 30.28
CA ILE A 511 20.52 16.93 30.48
C ILE A 511 21.86 16.51 31.11
N THR A 512 22.97 16.71 30.37
CA THR A 512 24.32 16.35 30.83
C THR A 512 25.02 17.52 31.51
N SER A 513 24.64 18.76 31.19
CA SER A 513 25.07 19.97 31.86
C SER A 513 23.91 20.96 31.96
N PRO A 514 23.64 21.53 33.16
CA PRO A 514 24.17 21.08 34.43
C PRO A 514 23.62 19.72 34.84
N SER A 515 24.42 18.86 35.45
CA SER A 515 24.04 17.50 35.84
C SER A 515 23.15 17.42 37.10
N THR A 516 22.98 18.51 37.77
CA THR A 516 22.15 18.68 39.00
C THR A 516 21.58 20.09 39.04
N ASP A 517 20.58 20.29 39.89
CA ASP A 517 20.05 21.62 40.18
C ASP A 517 21.15 22.61 40.57
N VAL A 518 21.06 23.85 40.10
CA VAL A 518 22.06 24.90 40.31
C VAL A 518 21.45 26.15 40.91
N THR A 519 22.28 26.87 41.68
CA THR A 519 21.96 28.20 42.19
C THR A 519 22.96 29.20 41.61
N VAL A 520 22.45 30.30 41.04
CA VAL A 520 23.23 31.38 40.43
C VAL A 520 22.72 32.73 40.88
N SER A 521 23.53 33.78 40.72
CA SER A 521 23.08 35.16 40.98
C SER A 521 22.37 35.73 39.74
N ALA A 522 21.47 36.70 39.95
CA ALA A 522 20.83 37.43 38.85
C ALA A 522 21.89 38.09 37.96
N GLY A 523 21.82 37.77 36.63
CA GLY A 523 22.79 38.20 35.62
C GLY A 523 23.80 37.11 35.24
N ASP A 524 23.90 36.03 35.98
CA ASP A 524 24.78 34.91 35.65
C ASP A 524 24.20 34.03 34.54
N SER A 525 25.09 33.24 33.90
CA SER A 525 24.73 32.28 32.87
C SER A 525 24.98 30.85 33.32
N VAL A 526 24.07 29.98 32.96
CA VAL A 526 24.18 28.50 33.12
C VAL A 526 24.49 27.87 31.77
N PHE A 527 25.47 26.96 31.73
CA PHE A 527 25.83 26.23 30.52
C PHE A 527 24.97 24.96 30.38
N PHE A 528 24.28 24.80 29.22
CA PHE A 528 23.43 23.67 28.95
C PHE A 528 23.99 22.79 27.83
N GLU A 529 23.95 21.50 28.06
CA GLU A 529 24.27 20.44 27.13
C GLU A 529 23.37 19.22 27.43
N GLY A 530 22.92 18.51 26.40
CA GLY A 530 22.09 17.33 26.55
C GLY A 530 22.36 16.28 25.47
N THR A 531 21.91 15.07 25.74
CA THR A 531 21.96 13.94 24.81
C THR A 531 20.61 13.31 24.70
N GLY A 532 20.35 12.67 23.55
CA GLY A 532 19.23 11.77 23.33
C GLY A 532 19.74 10.39 22.93
N SER A 533 18.99 9.36 23.32
CA SER A 533 19.24 7.98 22.92
C SER A 533 17.90 7.33 22.58
N ASP A 534 17.89 6.61 21.48
CA ASP A 534 16.73 5.86 20.98
C ASP A 534 17.03 4.37 21.00
N PRO A 535 16.16 3.52 21.61
CA PRO A 535 16.40 2.08 21.73
C PRO A 535 16.35 1.32 20.41
N ASP A 536 15.59 1.79 19.40
CA ASP A 536 15.30 1.08 18.16
C ASP A 536 15.41 1.96 16.89
N GLY A 537 15.82 3.24 17.05
CA GLY A 537 15.99 4.19 15.96
C GLY A 537 17.08 5.22 16.20
N THR A 538 16.86 6.45 15.74
CA THR A 538 17.78 7.58 15.88
C THR A 538 17.06 8.85 16.31
N VAL A 539 17.69 9.63 17.20
CA VAL A 539 17.20 10.95 17.57
C VAL A 539 17.39 11.94 16.42
N THR A 540 16.28 12.55 15.97
CA THR A 540 16.25 13.48 14.83
C THR A 540 16.12 14.95 15.24
N ALA A 541 15.58 15.25 16.45
CA ALA A 541 15.39 16.61 16.90
C ALA A 541 15.59 16.77 18.39
N TYR A 542 16.01 17.98 18.80
CA TYR A 542 16.13 18.43 20.18
C TYR A 542 15.19 19.63 20.40
N SER A 543 14.56 19.70 21.55
CA SER A 543 13.71 20.82 21.96
C SER A 543 13.95 21.18 23.40
N TRP A 544 14.59 22.35 23.63
CA TRP A 544 14.84 22.91 24.93
C TRP A 544 13.84 24.03 25.24
N SER A 545 13.47 24.12 26.52
CA SER A 545 12.73 25.24 27.09
C SER A 545 13.46 25.75 28.30
N PHE A 546 13.72 27.08 28.35
CA PHE A 546 14.42 27.77 29.40
C PHE A 546 13.55 28.92 29.97
N PRO A 547 12.48 28.62 30.73
CA PRO A 547 11.66 29.66 31.34
C PRO A 547 12.50 30.66 32.14
N GLY A 548 12.34 31.96 31.88
CA GLY A 548 13.12 33.04 32.52
C GLY A 548 14.56 33.19 32.05
N GLY A 549 15.03 32.35 31.13
CA GLY A 549 16.35 32.40 30.52
C GLY A 549 16.39 33.21 29.23
N ASN A 550 17.59 33.60 28.82
CA ASN A 550 17.86 34.19 27.50
C ASN A 550 19.09 33.51 26.85
N PRO A 551 18.91 32.76 25.71
CA PRO A 551 17.65 32.50 25.04
C PRO A 551 16.65 31.70 25.89
N ASP A 552 15.35 31.76 25.55
CA ASP A 552 14.26 31.06 26.25
C ASP A 552 14.03 29.64 25.72
N SER A 553 14.64 29.28 24.56
CA SER A 553 14.51 28.00 23.90
C SER A 553 15.71 27.70 22.99
N SER A 554 15.88 26.41 22.61
CA SER A 554 16.91 25.97 21.65
C SER A 554 16.49 24.65 20.99
N SER A 555 17.01 24.40 19.75
CA SER A 555 16.79 23.17 19.00
C SER A 555 18.08 22.36 18.74
N VAL A 556 19.18 22.67 19.39
CA VAL A 556 20.45 21.95 19.27
C VAL A 556 20.78 21.16 20.52
N ALA A 557 21.56 20.09 20.38
CA ALA A 557 21.93 19.24 21.52
C ALA A 557 22.71 20.01 22.61
N SER A 558 23.56 20.98 22.23
CA SER A 558 24.38 21.81 23.11
C SER A 558 24.03 23.28 22.92
N PRO A 559 23.02 23.82 23.63
CA PRO A 559 22.61 25.23 23.55
C PRO A 559 23.69 26.20 23.99
N GLY A 560 24.59 25.78 24.89
CA GLY A 560 25.59 26.64 25.48
C GLY A 560 25.08 27.46 26.67
N HIS A 561 25.49 28.71 26.76
CA HIS A 561 25.15 29.60 27.88
C HIS A 561 23.76 30.21 27.74
N VAL A 562 22.95 30.10 28.81
CA VAL A 562 21.64 30.77 28.98
C VAL A 562 21.71 31.67 30.20
N MET A 563 21.44 32.95 30.02
CA MET A 563 21.53 33.97 31.08
C MET A 563 20.19 34.11 31.82
N TYR A 564 20.24 34.18 33.17
CA TYR A 564 19.08 34.41 34.04
C TYR A 564 19.20 35.73 34.76
N SER A 565 18.37 36.72 34.42
CA SER A 565 18.48 38.08 34.91
C SER A 565 17.51 38.42 36.06
N THR A 566 16.51 37.58 36.31
CA THR A 566 15.47 37.85 37.33
C THR A 566 15.51 36.79 38.42
N PRO A 567 15.54 37.18 39.70
CA PRO A 567 15.46 36.23 40.82
C PRO A 567 14.19 35.39 40.76
N GLY A 568 14.32 34.08 41.03
CA GLY A 568 13.22 33.12 40.98
C GLY A 568 13.71 31.69 40.89
N THR A 569 12.76 30.75 40.82
CA THR A 569 13.05 29.34 40.57
C THR A 569 12.46 28.94 39.24
N TYR A 570 13.29 28.43 38.34
CA TYR A 570 12.95 28.09 36.98
C TYR A 570 13.26 26.60 36.71
N THR A 571 12.45 25.95 35.89
CA THR A 571 12.71 24.57 35.47
C THR A 571 13.06 24.57 33.98
N ALA A 572 14.30 24.31 33.65
CA ALA A 572 14.75 24.06 32.31
C ALA A 572 14.40 22.60 31.91
N SER A 573 14.00 22.39 30.67
CA SER A 573 13.62 21.06 30.18
C SER A 573 14.19 20.78 28.80
N LEU A 574 14.53 19.50 28.55
CA LEU A 574 14.92 18.94 27.25
C LEU A 574 13.95 17.82 26.89
N THR A 575 13.41 17.88 25.68
CA THR A 575 12.70 16.78 25.00
C THR A 575 13.43 16.46 23.69
N VAL A 576 13.53 15.18 23.32
CA VAL A 576 14.08 14.74 22.03
C VAL A 576 13.01 13.97 21.27
N THR A 577 13.10 14.01 19.93
CA THR A 577 12.19 13.29 19.02
C THR A 577 13.01 12.35 18.15
N ASP A 578 12.52 11.12 17.94
CA ASP A 578 13.14 10.08 17.11
C ASP A 578 12.77 10.17 15.63
N ASP A 579 13.22 9.22 14.83
CA ASP A 579 12.91 9.09 13.39
C ASP A 579 11.52 8.47 13.13
N GLY A 580 10.88 7.86 14.15
CA GLY A 580 9.47 7.44 14.12
C GLY A 580 8.49 8.58 14.45
N GLY A 581 8.98 9.71 14.98
CA GLY A 581 8.20 10.89 15.38
C GLY A 581 7.69 10.83 16.81
N LEU A 582 8.13 9.87 17.63
CA LEU A 582 7.83 9.85 19.06
C LEU A 582 8.75 10.82 19.82
N SER A 583 8.24 11.34 20.93
CA SER A 583 8.99 12.26 21.79
C SER A 583 9.27 11.64 23.15
N SER A 584 10.45 11.94 23.71
CA SER A 584 10.82 11.53 25.06
C SER A 584 9.95 12.20 26.13
N PRO A 585 9.83 11.60 27.31
CA PRO A 585 9.54 12.37 28.50
C PRO A 585 10.58 13.50 28.69
N PRO A 586 10.19 14.67 29.25
CA PRO A 586 11.14 15.75 29.45
C PRO A 586 12.18 15.39 30.54
N SER A 587 13.46 15.59 30.23
CA SER A 587 14.52 15.67 31.24
C SER A 587 14.54 17.09 31.79
N THR A 588 14.63 17.28 33.12
CA THR A 588 14.50 18.58 33.76
C THR A 588 15.61 18.87 34.76
N VAL A 589 15.94 20.15 34.94
CA VAL A 589 16.85 20.64 35.96
C VAL A 589 16.33 21.98 36.52
N THR A 590 16.47 22.20 37.82
CA THR A 590 16.01 23.42 38.47
C THR A 590 17.13 24.45 38.55
N ILE A 591 16.83 25.69 38.18
CA ILE A 591 17.73 26.84 38.26
C ILE A 591 17.14 27.79 39.32
N THR A 592 17.85 27.97 40.45
CA THR A 592 17.49 28.93 41.46
C THR A 592 18.33 30.19 41.26
N VAL A 593 17.70 31.30 40.94
CA VAL A 593 18.34 32.60 40.76
C VAL A 593 18.11 33.45 42.01
N THR A 594 19.18 33.82 42.66
CA THR A 594 19.14 34.66 43.86
C THR A 594 19.43 36.13 43.53
N ASP A 595 19.00 37.04 44.40
CA ASP A 595 19.52 38.42 44.35
C ASP A 595 21.04 38.39 44.53
N GLY A 596 21.78 39.09 43.70
CA GLY A 596 23.22 39.20 43.88
C GLY A 596 23.53 39.86 45.25
N ASP A 597 24.37 39.18 46.07
CA ASP A 597 24.79 39.71 47.30
C ASP A 597 25.60 41.01 47.12
N ILE A 598 25.00 42.15 47.40
CA ILE A 598 25.72 43.39 47.44
C ILE A 598 26.33 43.51 48.84
N SER A 599 27.57 43.11 49.05
CA SER A 599 28.27 43.32 50.28
C SER A 599 29.00 44.66 50.24
N LEU A 600 28.53 45.63 51.08
CA LEU A 600 29.20 46.90 51.27
C LEU A 600 30.18 46.77 52.44
N THR A 601 31.48 46.67 52.18
CA THR A 601 32.50 46.72 53.22
C THR A 601 32.92 48.17 53.42
N VAL A 602 32.41 48.82 54.49
CA VAL A 602 32.88 50.14 54.93
C VAL A 602 34.04 49.95 55.86
N SER A 603 35.27 50.18 55.38
CA SER A 603 36.46 50.25 56.29
C SER A 603 36.53 51.62 56.95
N PRO A 604 36.42 51.72 58.31
CA PRO A 604 36.62 53.00 58.99
C PRO A 604 38.10 53.35 58.92
N SER A 605 38.45 54.50 58.33
CA SER A 605 39.76 55.08 58.45
C SER A 605 39.90 55.71 59.85
N VAL A 606 40.85 55.19 60.67
CA VAL A 606 41.16 55.76 62.00
C VAL A 606 41.85 57.07 61.76
N MET A 607 41.19 58.17 62.16
CA MET A 607 41.84 59.45 62.33
C MET A 607 42.35 59.58 63.76
N THR A 608 43.64 59.73 63.88
CA THR A 608 44.27 60.17 65.12
C THR A 608 44.19 61.68 65.24
N ASN A 609 43.63 62.16 66.37
CA ASN A 609 43.59 63.52 66.91
C ASN A 609 42.49 64.52 66.47
N GLY A 610 41.52 64.65 67.33
CA GLY A 610 40.97 65.96 67.71
C GLY A 610 39.80 66.48 66.86
N GLY A 611 38.57 66.36 67.40
CA GLY A 611 37.45 67.24 67.06
C GLY A 611 36.37 66.63 66.13
N TRP A 612 35.17 66.44 66.72
CA TRP A 612 33.95 66.09 65.94
C TRP A 612 33.49 67.30 65.13
N VAL A 613 33.50 67.17 63.80
CA VAL A 613 32.72 68.03 62.92
C VAL A 613 31.90 67.07 62.08
N GLY A 614 30.58 67.18 62.19
CA GLY A 614 29.67 66.28 61.41
C GLY A 614 29.79 66.58 59.92
N HIS A 615 30.26 65.58 59.17
CA HIS A 615 30.17 65.54 57.73
C HIS A 615 29.28 64.39 57.30
N SER A 616 28.26 64.72 56.53
CA SER A 616 27.46 63.75 55.78
C SER A 616 28.32 63.18 54.64
N ALA A 617 28.62 61.90 54.68
CA ALA A 617 29.22 61.20 53.54
C ALA A 617 28.13 60.79 52.56
N ASN A 618 28.13 61.35 51.37
CA ASN A 618 27.33 60.81 50.24
C ASN A 618 28.03 59.57 49.69
N VAL A 619 27.43 58.41 49.87
CA VAL A 619 27.87 57.18 49.23
C VAL A 619 27.18 57.11 47.90
N MET A 620 27.92 57.17 46.80
CA MET A 620 27.42 56.93 45.45
C MET A 620 27.59 55.43 45.14
N LEU A 621 26.47 54.71 45.07
CA LEU A 621 26.47 53.34 44.64
C LEU A 621 26.57 53.30 43.08
N VAL A 622 27.66 52.78 42.55
CA VAL A 622 27.76 52.45 41.12
C VAL A 622 27.52 50.94 40.99
N VAL A 623 26.36 50.55 40.46
CA VAL A 623 26.07 49.19 40.10
C VAL A 623 26.62 48.99 38.68
N GLN A 624 27.59 48.07 38.47
CA GLN A 624 28.04 47.60 37.17
C GLN A 624 27.23 46.41 36.77
#